data_318247be9fa62566606928e69cb260a2
#
_entry.id   318247be9fa62566606928e69cb260a2
#
_cell.length_a   1.000
_cell.length_b   1.000
_cell.length_c   1.000
_cell.angle_alpha   90.00
_cell.angle_beta   90.00
_cell.angle_gamma   90.00
#
_symmetry.space_group_name_H-M   'P 1'
#
loop_
_entity.id
_entity.type
_entity.pdbx_description
1 polymer ?
#
loop_
_entity_poly.entity_id
_entity_poly.type
_entity_poly.pdbx_seq_one_letter_code
_entity_poly.pdbx_strand_id
1 'polypeptide(L)'
;MKIGIITPMAEEKITLIAALEDVTTKQHGGTEITSGRYKGHEVILTESGIGKVAAASATALMIDNFEPDLVVNTGSAGALDPDLKIGDEVIGTQVAYSDVDVTVFGYAYGQVPNKPLYYQADPTVVKDFEQLAPVKEGLIVSGDQFVQDTAKKRILIHFPEALVAEMEAAAVAQVAYQFGTPFIVLRGVSDLANGDSGVVFDDYVVEAGRASAKLLLSYLDSKA
;
A
#
# COMPACT_ATOMS: atom_id res chain seq x y z
N MET A 1 1.70 -14.13 -14.93
CA MET A 1 0.76 -13.89 -13.82
C MET A 1 -0.05 -12.63 -14.10
N LYS A 2 -1.22 -12.50 -13.47
CA LYS A 2 -2.06 -11.30 -13.52
C LYS A 2 -1.91 -10.55 -12.20
N ILE A 3 -1.54 -9.27 -12.27
CA ILE A 3 -1.25 -8.45 -11.08
C ILE A 3 -2.19 -7.27 -11.03
N GLY A 4 -2.88 -7.11 -9.92
CA GLY A 4 -3.70 -5.95 -9.60
C GLY A 4 -2.89 -4.94 -8.79
N ILE A 5 -2.76 -3.70 -9.27
CA ILE A 5 -2.00 -2.64 -8.60
C ILE A 5 -2.96 -1.53 -8.20
N ILE A 6 -2.91 -1.16 -6.91
CA ILE A 6 -3.67 -0.05 -6.32
C ILE A 6 -2.69 1.03 -5.92
N THR A 7 -2.82 2.23 -6.50
CA THR A 7 -2.09 3.43 -6.08
C THR A 7 -3.10 4.48 -5.60
N PRO A 8 -2.83 5.22 -4.51
CA PRO A 8 -3.76 6.26 -4.07
C PRO A 8 -3.75 7.51 -4.95
N MET A 9 -2.65 7.85 -5.61
CA MET A 9 -2.45 9.12 -6.31
C MET A 9 -1.92 8.93 -7.73
N ALA A 10 -2.18 9.92 -8.59
CA ALA A 10 -1.77 9.92 -9.99
C ALA A 10 -0.24 9.89 -10.16
N GLU A 11 0.49 10.62 -9.31
CA GLU A 11 1.94 10.73 -9.33
C GLU A 11 2.62 9.37 -9.17
N GLU A 12 2.01 8.49 -8.40
CA GLU A 12 2.53 7.16 -8.09
C GLU A 12 2.32 6.18 -9.24
N LYS A 13 1.25 6.34 -10.05
CA LYS A 13 0.94 5.44 -11.17
C LYS A 13 1.71 5.75 -12.46
N ILE A 14 2.22 6.97 -12.65
CA ILE A 14 2.84 7.43 -13.90
C ILE A 14 3.97 6.52 -14.36
N THR A 15 4.86 6.15 -13.44
CA THR A 15 6.01 5.28 -13.73
C THR A 15 5.58 3.89 -14.19
N LEU A 16 4.53 3.35 -13.57
CA LEU A 16 3.97 2.03 -13.91
C LEU A 16 3.34 2.06 -15.31
N ILE A 17 2.46 3.03 -15.59
CA ILE A 17 1.82 3.16 -16.91
C ILE A 17 2.84 3.31 -18.02
N ALA A 18 3.89 4.11 -17.81
CA ALA A 18 4.93 4.33 -18.81
C ALA A 18 5.72 3.06 -19.18
N ALA A 19 5.71 2.04 -18.32
CA ALA A 19 6.37 0.76 -18.58
C ALA A 19 5.47 -0.27 -19.28
N LEU A 20 4.15 -0.04 -19.35
CA LEU A 20 3.21 -1.00 -19.92
C LEU A 20 3.12 -0.92 -21.45
N GLU A 21 2.89 -2.07 -22.05
CA GLU A 21 2.51 -2.24 -23.46
C GLU A 21 1.01 -2.54 -23.56
N ASP A 22 0.41 -2.32 -24.73
CA ASP A 22 -1.00 -2.61 -25.05
C ASP A 22 -1.99 -1.97 -24.07
N VAL A 23 -1.72 -0.74 -23.64
CA VAL A 23 -2.49 -0.04 -22.60
C VAL A 23 -3.91 0.25 -23.06
N THR A 24 -4.88 -0.14 -22.24
CA THR A 24 -6.29 0.20 -22.41
C THR A 24 -6.88 0.68 -21.07
N THR A 25 -7.75 1.68 -21.14
CA THR A 25 -8.38 2.25 -19.95
C THR A 25 -9.89 2.16 -20.06
N LYS A 26 -10.55 1.72 -18.98
CA LYS A 26 -12.00 1.60 -18.89
C LYS A 26 -12.52 2.16 -17.56
N GLN A 27 -13.73 2.69 -17.58
CA GLN A 27 -14.45 3.10 -16.38
C GLN A 27 -15.28 1.95 -15.83
N HIS A 28 -15.13 1.68 -14.54
CA HIS A 28 -15.96 0.75 -13.76
C HIS A 28 -16.60 1.54 -12.60
N GLY A 29 -17.85 1.98 -12.80
CA GLY A 29 -18.47 2.95 -11.89
C GLY A 29 -17.71 4.27 -11.93
N GLY A 30 -17.32 4.79 -10.76
CA GLY A 30 -16.49 6.00 -10.63
C GLY A 30 -14.97 5.75 -10.69
N THR A 31 -14.52 4.50 -10.89
CA THR A 31 -13.12 4.10 -10.84
C THR A 31 -12.57 3.86 -12.25
N GLU A 32 -11.46 4.51 -12.59
CA GLU A 32 -10.70 4.27 -13.81
C GLU A 32 -9.75 3.09 -13.61
N ILE A 33 -9.86 2.08 -14.46
CA ILE A 33 -8.97 0.91 -14.45
C ILE A 33 -8.20 0.86 -15.77
N THR A 34 -6.89 0.83 -15.67
CA THR A 34 -5.96 0.70 -16.78
C THR A 34 -5.43 -0.73 -16.82
N SER A 35 -5.54 -1.38 -17.96
CA SER A 35 -4.98 -2.71 -18.22
C SER A 35 -3.86 -2.61 -19.23
N GLY A 36 -2.80 -3.39 -19.06
CA GLY A 36 -1.68 -3.45 -19.99
C GLY A 36 -0.86 -4.71 -19.79
N ARG A 37 0.26 -4.81 -20.48
CA ARG A 37 1.20 -5.94 -20.39
C ARG A 37 2.58 -5.45 -20.01
N TYR A 38 3.27 -6.22 -19.20
CA TYR A 38 4.68 -5.99 -18.88
C TYR A 38 5.43 -7.32 -18.85
N LYS A 39 6.37 -7.54 -19.78
CA LYS A 39 7.20 -8.74 -19.86
C LYS A 39 6.44 -10.06 -19.67
N GLY A 40 5.29 -10.20 -20.33
CA GLY A 40 4.45 -11.40 -20.26
C GLY A 40 3.47 -11.46 -19.08
N HIS A 41 3.52 -10.51 -18.16
CA HIS A 41 2.52 -10.32 -17.12
C HIS A 41 1.34 -9.49 -17.63
N GLU A 42 0.13 -9.81 -17.16
CA GLU A 42 -1.05 -8.96 -17.29
C GLU A 42 -1.09 -8.03 -16.08
N VAL A 43 -1.12 -6.72 -16.31
CA VAL A 43 -1.14 -5.70 -15.25
C VAL A 43 -2.45 -4.95 -15.29
N ILE A 44 -3.14 -4.93 -14.15
CA ILE A 44 -4.37 -4.17 -13.92
C ILE A 44 -4.05 -3.10 -12.90
N LEU A 45 -4.12 -1.84 -13.29
CA LEU A 45 -3.72 -0.71 -12.46
C LEU A 45 -4.89 0.24 -12.25
N THR A 46 -5.11 0.66 -11.01
CA THR A 46 -6.08 1.71 -10.70
C THR A 46 -5.52 2.73 -9.72
N GLU A 47 -5.87 3.99 -9.94
CA GLU A 47 -5.77 5.04 -8.94
C GLU A 47 -7.03 5.01 -8.10
N SER A 48 -6.88 4.65 -6.83
CA SER A 48 -8.03 4.52 -5.93
C SER A 48 -8.57 5.86 -5.44
N GLY A 49 -7.73 6.89 -5.37
CA GLY A 49 -7.93 8.03 -4.49
C GLY A 49 -7.46 7.72 -3.06
N ILE A 50 -7.38 8.76 -2.24
CA ILE A 50 -6.86 8.72 -0.88
C ILE A 50 -7.92 8.19 0.10
N GLY A 51 -7.47 7.39 1.07
CA GLY A 51 -8.26 6.93 2.21
C GLY A 51 -8.91 5.57 2.04
N LYS A 52 -9.35 5.02 3.17
CA LYS A 52 -9.78 3.62 3.31
C LYS A 52 -10.96 3.25 2.41
N VAL A 53 -11.96 4.13 2.28
CA VAL A 53 -13.17 3.83 1.48
C VAL A 53 -12.83 3.78 -0.01
N ALA A 54 -12.03 4.72 -0.50
CA ALA A 54 -11.58 4.77 -1.88
C ALA A 54 -10.76 3.52 -2.23
N ALA A 55 -9.78 3.20 -1.40
CA ALA A 55 -8.93 2.02 -1.55
C ALA A 55 -9.73 0.70 -1.52
N ALA A 56 -10.66 0.54 -0.57
CA ALA A 56 -11.51 -0.65 -0.46
C ALA A 56 -12.38 -0.82 -1.70
N SER A 57 -13.02 0.26 -2.17
CA SER A 57 -13.90 0.23 -3.35
C SER A 57 -13.15 -0.16 -4.61
N ALA A 58 -11.98 0.45 -4.84
CA ALA A 58 -11.12 0.15 -5.99
C ALA A 58 -10.62 -1.30 -5.96
N THR A 59 -10.21 -1.79 -4.78
CA THR A 59 -9.72 -3.16 -4.60
C THR A 59 -10.82 -4.19 -4.86
N ALA A 60 -12.03 -3.97 -4.33
CA ALA A 60 -13.16 -4.86 -4.55
C ALA A 60 -13.54 -4.93 -6.04
N LEU A 61 -13.63 -3.78 -6.72
CA LEU A 61 -13.89 -3.73 -8.16
C LEU A 61 -12.81 -4.44 -8.97
N MET A 62 -11.54 -4.27 -8.59
CA MET A 62 -10.42 -4.92 -9.27
C MET A 62 -10.47 -6.43 -9.11
N ILE A 63 -10.64 -6.94 -7.89
CA ILE A 63 -10.65 -8.38 -7.65
C ILE A 63 -11.87 -9.04 -8.32
N ASP A 64 -13.06 -8.45 -8.18
CA ASP A 64 -14.30 -9.00 -8.72
C ASP A 64 -14.33 -9.05 -10.26
N ASN A 65 -13.76 -8.06 -10.93
CA ASN A 65 -13.81 -7.98 -12.39
C ASN A 65 -12.62 -8.61 -13.10
N PHE A 66 -11.46 -8.73 -12.43
CA PHE A 66 -10.21 -9.13 -13.09
C PHE A 66 -9.55 -10.36 -12.48
N GLU A 67 -9.92 -10.78 -11.28
CA GLU A 67 -9.39 -11.97 -10.60
C GLU A 67 -7.84 -12.01 -10.63
N PRO A 68 -7.12 -11.01 -10.07
CA PRO A 68 -5.66 -11.01 -10.07
C PRO A 68 -5.09 -12.13 -9.19
N ASP A 69 -3.93 -12.68 -9.59
CA ASP A 69 -3.17 -13.64 -8.80
C ASP A 69 -2.56 -13.01 -7.54
N LEU A 70 -2.29 -11.69 -7.60
CA LEU A 70 -1.70 -10.89 -6.53
C LEU A 70 -2.24 -9.46 -6.59
N VAL A 71 -2.61 -8.90 -5.45
CA VAL A 71 -2.89 -7.47 -5.28
C VAL A 71 -1.67 -6.79 -4.67
N VAL A 72 -1.19 -5.73 -5.31
CA VAL A 72 -0.12 -4.86 -4.81
C VAL A 72 -0.70 -3.50 -4.48
N ASN A 73 -0.54 -3.05 -3.24
CA ASN A 73 -0.78 -1.65 -2.90
C ASN A 73 0.58 -0.94 -2.82
N THR A 74 0.78 0.07 -3.63
CA THR A 74 2.03 0.83 -3.68
C THR A 74 1.75 2.31 -3.56
N GLY A 75 2.69 3.06 -2.97
CA GLY A 75 2.57 4.49 -2.74
C GLY A 75 3.59 5.02 -1.74
N SER A 76 3.33 6.20 -1.24
CA SER A 76 4.14 6.88 -0.22
C SER A 76 3.63 6.62 1.20
N ALA A 77 4.45 6.89 2.20
CA ALA A 77 4.10 6.81 3.62
C ALA A 77 4.98 7.71 4.50
N GLY A 78 4.44 8.13 5.65
CA GLY A 78 5.18 8.82 6.69
C GLY A 78 5.87 7.87 7.67
N ALA A 79 7.14 8.11 7.97
CA ALA A 79 7.94 7.27 8.86
C ALA A 79 7.52 7.41 10.33
N LEU A 80 7.24 6.27 10.96
CA LEU A 80 7.02 6.17 12.40
C LEU A 80 8.31 5.73 13.11
N ASP A 81 9.03 4.77 12.55
CA ASP A 81 10.31 4.30 13.04
C ASP A 81 11.38 5.40 12.86
N PRO A 82 12.12 5.76 13.94
CA PRO A 82 13.13 6.81 13.90
C PRO A 82 14.37 6.46 13.05
N ASP A 83 14.60 5.20 12.73
CA ASP A 83 15.72 4.74 11.91
C ASP A 83 15.45 4.87 10.40
N LEU A 84 14.20 5.14 10.01
CA LEU A 84 13.81 5.36 8.63
C LEU A 84 14.15 6.77 8.16
N LYS A 85 14.49 6.89 6.89
CA LYS A 85 14.80 8.14 6.19
C LYS A 85 13.91 8.30 4.98
N ILE A 86 13.72 9.54 4.55
CA ILE A 86 13.07 9.85 3.28
C ILE A 86 13.82 9.13 2.15
N GLY A 87 13.06 8.44 1.29
CA GLY A 87 13.59 7.61 0.22
C GLY A 87 13.84 6.14 0.58
N ASP A 88 13.70 5.75 1.86
CA ASP A 88 13.73 4.33 2.21
C ASP A 88 12.49 3.61 1.68
N GLU A 89 12.65 2.34 1.27
CA GLU A 89 11.56 1.47 0.86
C GLU A 89 11.15 0.52 1.99
N VAL A 90 9.84 0.45 2.23
CA VAL A 90 9.22 -0.40 3.26
C VAL A 90 8.28 -1.41 2.62
N ILE A 91 8.44 -2.68 3.02
CA ILE A 91 7.52 -3.77 2.68
C ILE A 91 6.67 -4.08 3.90
N GLY A 92 5.34 -4.03 3.72
CA GLY A 92 4.40 -4.45 4.74
C GLY A 92 4.31 -5.97 4.81
N THR A 93 4.95 -6.59 5.80
CA THR A 93 4.76 -8.01 6.11
C THR A 93 3.39 -8.25 6.75
N GLN A 94 2.90 -7.23 7.43
CA GLN A 94 1.56 -7.17 8.00
C GLN A 94 1.04 -5.73 8.02
N VAL A 95 -0.27 -5.59 8.00
CA VAL A 95 -0.93 -4.28 8.08
C VAL A 95 -2.06 -4.28 9.10
N ALA A 96 -2.31 -3.12 9.73
CA ALA A 96 -3.38 -2.93 10.72
C ALA A 96 -4.01 -1.54 10.57
N TYR A 97 -5.22 -1.36 11.09
CA TYR A 97 -5.80 -0.02 11.23
C TYR A 97 -5.24 0.70 12.45
N SER A 98 -4.88 1.96 12.31
CA SER A 98 -4.38 2.82 13.39
C SER A 98 -5.46 3.71 14.03
N ASP A 99 -6.70 3.61 13.55
CA ASP A 99 -7.80 4.50 13.96
C ASP A 99 -9.13 3.77 14.27
N VAL A 100 -9.12 2.43 14.27
CA VAL A 100 -10.28 1.64 14.72
C VAL A 100 -10.19 1.47 16.23
N ASP A 101 -11.20 1.96 16.93
CA ASP A 101 -11.31 1.77 18.39
C ASP A 101 -12.70 1.23 18.75
N VAL A 102 -12.73 -0.05 19.04
CA VAL A 102 -13.90 -0.78 19.58
C VAL A 102 -13.50 -1.58 20.83
N THR A 103 -12.50 -1.09 21.54
CA THR A 103 -11.97 -1.70 22.77
C THR A 103 -13.03 -1.86 23.87
N VAL A 104 -14.04 -1.01 23.88
CA VAL A 104 -15.20 -1.13 24.78
C VAL A 104 -15.94 -2.47 24.63
N PHE A 105 -15.80 -3.15 23.49
CA PHE A 105 -16.36 -4.49 23.26
C PHE A 105 -15.34 -5.63 23.43
N GLY A 106 -14.16 -5.34 23.99
CA GLY A 106 -13.13 -6.34 24.25
C GLY A 106 -12.21 -6.67 23.06
N TYR A 107 -12.30 -5.95 21.95
CA TYR A 107 -11.37 -6.09 20.84
C TYR A 107 -10.08 -5.32 21.12
N ALA A 108 -9.00 -5.71 20.45
CA ALA A 108 -7.77 -4.93 20.48
C ALA A 108 -7.94 -3.60 19.72
N TYR A 109 -7.18 -2.57 20.10
CA TYR A 109 -7.13 -1.33 19.34
C TYR A 109 -6.62 -1.61 17.91
N GLY A 110 -7.27 -1.05 16.91
CA GLY A 110 -7.01 -1.33 15.50
C GLY A 110 -7.77 -2.54 14.93
N GLN A 111 -8.40 -3.35 15.76
CA GLN A 111 -9.12 -4.54 15.31
C GLN A 111 -10.57 -4.22 14.92
N VAL A 112 -10.93 -4.50 13.67
CA VAL A 112 -12.32 -4.50 13.22
C VAL A 112 -13.04 -5.74 13.79
N PRO A 113 -14.27 -5.62 14.34
CA PRO A 113 -15.00 -6.75 14.91
C PRO A 113 -15.08 -7.95 13.96
N ASN A 114 -14.78 -9.14 14.48
CA ASN A 114 -14.75 -10.40 13.73
C ASN A 114 -13.72 -10.47 12.59
N LYS A 115 -12.75 -9.60 12.60
CA LYS A 115 -11.60 -9.60 11.66
C LYS A 115 -10.29 -9.79 12.43
N PRO A 116 -9.22 -10.23 11.77
CA PRO A 116 -7.89 -10.24 12.40
C PRO A 116 -7.45 -8.81 12.74
N LEU A 117 -6.60 -8.65 13.75
CA LEU A 117 -5.93 -7.38 14.04
C LEU A 117 -4.91 -7.04 12.94
N TYR A 118 -4.12 -8.04 12.55
CA TYR A 118 -3.09 -7.93 11.52
C TYR A 118 -3.46 -8.74 10.29
N TYR A 119 -3.49 -8.11 9.12
CA TYR A 119 -3.59 -8.79 7.84
C TYR A 119 -2.18 -9.13 7.36
N GLN A 120 -1.92 -10.40 7.08
CA GLN A 120 -0.60 -10.89 6.69
C GLN A 120 -0.44 -10.80 5.18
N ALA A 121 0.66 -10.20 4.70
CA ALA A 121 1.06 -10.23 3.31
C ALA A 121 1.47 -11.66 2.88
N ASP A 122 1.53 -11.92 1.58
CA ASP A 122 2.01 -13.20 1.08
C ASP A 122 3.51 -13.38 1.42
N PRO A 123 3.87 -14.38 2.23
CA PRO A 123 5.25 -14.54 2.70
C PRO A 123 6.23 -14.94 1.60
N THR A 124 5.75 -15.52 0.50
CA THR A 124 6.60 -15.84 -0.66
C THR A 124 6.96 -14.58 -1.41
N VAL A 125 5.98 -13.70 -1.62
CA VAL A 125 6.19 -12.42 -2.28
C VAL A 125 7.10 -11.51 -1.44
N VAL A 126 6.93 -11.48 -0.12
CA VAL A 126 7.85 -10.74 0.79
C VAL A 126 9.29 -11.18 0.57
N LYS A 127 9.57 -12.48 0.63
CA LYS A 127 10.93 -13.04 0.41
C LYS A 127 11.52 -12.71 -0.95
N ASP A 128 10.69 -12.65 -1.99
CA ASP A 128 11.15 -12.27 -3.31
C ASP A 128 11.66 -10.81 -3.33
N PHE A 129 10.95 -9.90 -2.66
CA PHE A 129 11.37 -8.49 -2.57
C PHE A 129 12.65 -8.31 -1.74
N GLU A 130 12.81 -9.05 -0.64
CA GLU A 130 14.04 -9.06 0.18
C GLU A 130 15.30 -9.32 -0.66
N GLN A 131 15.17 -10.15 -1.69
CA GLN A 131 16.29 -10.54 -2.55
C GLN A 131 16.61 -9.50 -3.64
N LEU A 132 15.68 -8.58 -3.92
CA LEU A 132 15.80 -7.61 -5.01
C LEU A 132 16.48 -6.31 -4.61
N ALA A 133 16.27 -5.85 -3.39
CA ALA A 133 16.79 -4.58 -2.91
C ALA A 133 16.90 -4.56 -1.38
N PRO A 134 17.75 -3.70 -0.80
CA PRO A 134 17.71 -3.44 0.63
C PRO A 134 16.42 -2.70 0.97
N VAL A 135 15.50 -3.41 1.62
CA VAL A 135 14.19 -2.91 2.06
C VAL A 135 14.04 -3.08 3.57
N LYS A 136 13.20 -2.27 4.19
CA LYS A 136 12.77 -2.49 5.57
C LYS A 136 11.45 -3.26 5.55
N GLU A 137 11.31 -4.23 6.44
CA GLU A 137 10.14 -5.08 6.53
C GLU A 137 9.48 -4.95 7.88
N GLY A 138 8.16 -4.86 7.90
CA GLY A 138 7.44 -4.81 9.16
C GLY A 138 5.99 -4.38 9.04
N LEU A 139 5.49 -3.84 10.16
CA LEU A 139 4.12 -3.39 10.27
C LEU A 139 3.91 -2.03 9.60
N ILE A 140 2.93 -1.97 8.71
CA ILE A 140 2.37 -0.73 8.16
C ILE A 140 1.01 -0.49 8.81
N VAL A 141 0.73 0.75 9.21
CA VAL A 141 -0.57 1.09 9.81
C VAL A 141 -1.32 2.13 8.99
N SER A 142 -2.64 1.93 8.86
CA SER A 142 -3.51 2.78 8.04
C SER A 142 -4.55 3.50 8.88
N GLY A 143 -4.80 4.77 8.55
CA GLY A 143 -5.88 5.56 9.13
C GLY A 143 -6.28 6.72 8.23
N ASP A 144 -7.54 7.18 8.32
CA ASP A 144 -8.01 8.34 7.52
C ASP A 144 -7.53 9.67 8.10
N GLN A 145 -6.21 9.76 8.37
CA GLN A 145 -5.57 10.95 8.90
C GLN A 145 -4.13 11.06 8.36
N PHE A 146 -3.76 12.22 7.83
CA PHE A 146 -2.34 12.54 7.60
C PHE A 146 -1.62 12.64 8.94
N VAL A 147 -0.62 11.78 9.16
CA VAL A 147 0.00 11.60 10.48
C VAL A 147 1.07 12.64 10.72
N GLN A 148 0.96 13.33 11.86
CA GLN A 148 1.95 14.27 12.38
C GLN A 148 2.12 14.03 13.90
N ASP A 149 3.09 14.67 14.50
CA ASP A 149 3.54 14.55 15.91
C ASP A 149 2.58 13.91 16.93
N THR A 150 1.41 14.48 17.15
CA THR A 150 0.44 13.99 18.15
C THR A 150 -0.17 12.66 17.71
N ALA A 151 -0.51 12.53 16.43
CA ALA A 151 -1.05 11.30 15.88
C ALA A 151 0.00 10.18 15.88
N LYS A 152 1.25 10.50 15.50
CA LYS A 152 2.40 9.59 15.56
C LYS A 152 2.58 9.02 16.98
N LYS A 153 2.60 9.87 18.00
CA LYS A 153 2.72 9.43 19.40
C LYS A 153 1.58 8.51 19.81
N ARG A 154 0.34 8.83 19.42
CA ARG A 154 -0.83 7.99 19.71
C ARG A 154 -0.73 6.63 19.03
N ILE A 155 -0.32 6.59 17.77
CA ILE A 155 -0.14 5.33 17.02
C ILE A 155 0.91 4.45 17.71
N LEU A 156 2.07 5.01 18.06
CA LEU A 156 3.17 4.27 18.67
C LEU A 156 2.87 3.75 20.09
N ILE A 157 1.85 4.28 20.79
CA ILE A 157 1.36 3.70 22.06
C ILE A 157 0.72 2.32 21.80
N HIS A 158 0.01 2.16 20.69
CA HIS A 158 -0.72 0.93 20.36
C HIS A 158 0.05 0.00 19.43
N PHE A 159 0.92 0.55 18.61
CA PHE A 159 1.73 -0.14 17.59
C PHE A 159 3.19 0.32 17.67
N PRO A 160 3.91 -0.02 18.74
CA PRO A 160 5.29 0.45 18.95
C PRO A 160 6.28 -0.07 17.88
N GLU A 161 5.93 -1.15 17.18
CA GLU A 161 6.71 -1.77 16.11
C GLU A 161 6.36 -1.26 14.70
N ALA A 162 5.41 -0.32 14.59
CA ALA A 162 4.99 0.20 13.28
C ALA A 162 6.11 1.00 12.61
N LEU A 163 6.45 0.64 11.37
CA LEU A 163 7.47 1.29 10.58
C LEU A 163 6.98 2.59 9.95
N VAL A 164 5.82 2.55 9.31
CA VAL A 164 5.24 3.69 8.59
C VAL A 164 3.72 3.76 8.79
N ALA A 165 3.17 4.96 8.58
CA ALA A 165 1.73 5.21 8.53
C ALA A 165 1.33 5.75 7.16
N GLU A 166 0.16 5.33 6.69
CA GLU A 166 -0.45 5.75 5.43
C GLU A 166 -1.99 5.66 5.53
N MET A 167 -2.73 5.69 4.43
CA MET A 167 -4.19 5.84 4.51
C MET A 167 -5.00 4.73 3.80
N GLU A 168 -4.40 3.70 3.20
CA GLU A 168 -5.07 2.73 2.31
C GLU A 168 -4.82 1.26 2.62
N ALA A 169 -3.59 0.89 2.97
CA ALA A 169 -3.10 -0.49 2.94
C ALA A 169 -3.96 -1.48 3.76
N ALA A 170 -4.41 -1.10 4.95
CA ALA A 170 -5.26 -1.98 5.75
C ALA A 170 -6.63 -2.22 5.10
N ALA A 171 -7.17 -1.23 4.36
CA ALA A 171 -8.41 -1.39 3.63
C ALA A 171 -8.25 -2.30 2.41
N VAL A 172 -7.15 -2.13 1.65
CA VAL A 172 -6.77 -3.05 0.56
C VAL A 172 -6.61 -4.47 1.08
N ALA A 173 -5.84 -4.64 2.15
CA ALA A 173 -5.56 -5.93 2.76
C ALA A 173 -6.83 -6.61 3.33
N GLN A 174 -7.74 -5.86 3.95
CA GLN A 174 -9.01 -6.40 4.43
C GLN A 174 -9.88 -6.90 3.28
N VAL A 175 -9.96 -6.16 2.17
CA VAL A 175 -10.70 -6.60 0.99
C VAL A 175 -10.05 -7.84 0.38
N ALA A 176 -8.73 -7.83 0.16
CA ALA A 176 -8.00 -8.98 -0.34
C ALA A 176 -8.22 -10.23 0.53
N TYR A 177 -8.15 -10.08 1.86
CA TYR A 177 -8.46 -11.14 2.83
C TYR A 177 -9.89 -11.68 2.67
N GLN A 178 -10.88 -10.81 2.45
CA GLN A 178 -12.29 -11.23 2.28
C GLN A 178 -12.51 -12.02 0.99
N PHE A 179 -11.77 -11.70 -0.07
CA PHE A 179 -11.80 -12.41 -1.35
C PHE A 179 -10.86 -13.62 -1.41
N GLY A 180 -9.96 -13.79 -0.42
CA GLY A 180 -8.96 -14.86 -0.42
C GLY A 180 -7.84 -14.62 -1.45
N THR A 181 -7.63 -13.37 -1.87
CA THR A 181 -6.60 -12.98 -2.85
C THR A 181 -5.31 -12.62 -2.11
N PRO A 182 -4.15 -13.15 -2.50
CA PRO A 182 -2.85 -12.74 -1.96
C PRO A 182 -2.60 -11.24 -2.16
N PHE A 183 -1.91 -10.60 -1.20
CA PHE A 183 -1.54 -9.19 -1.32
C PHE A 183 -0.13 -8.90 -0.80
N ILE A 184 0.42 -7.78 -1.22
CA ILE A 184 1.66 -7.16 -0.70
C ILE A 184 1.49 -5.65 -0.66
N VAL A 185 2.19 -4.98 0.25
CA VAL A 185 2.21 -3.52 0.37
C VAL A 185 3.65 -3.02 0.25
N LEU A 186 3.86 -2.05 -0.63
CA LEU A 186 5.13 -1.37 -0.86
C LEU A 186 4.95 0.12 -0.58
N ARG A 187 5.84 0.73 0.20
CA ARG A 187 5.78 2.15 0.54
C ARG A 187 7.16 2.81 0.49
N GLY A 188 7.28 3.86 -0.32
CA GLY A 188 8.41 4.77 -0.24
C GLY A 188 8.19 5.80 0.89
N VAL A 189 9.19 6.03 1.71
CA VAL A 189 9.11 7.04 2.76
C VAL A 189 9.18 8.42 2.15
N SER A 190 8.09 9.20 2.25
CA SER A 190 7.97 10.57 1.74
C SER A 190 8.26 11.64 2.79
N ASP A 191 8.04 11.33 4.06
CA ASP A 191 8.16 12.24 5.18
C ASP A 191 8.40 11.50 6.51
N LEU A 192 8.69 12.22 7.58
CA LEU A 192 9.01 11.63 8.88
C LEU A 192 7.84 11.67 9.89
N ALA A 193 6.62 11.89 9.41
CA ALA A 193 5.41 12.01 10.22
C ALA A 193 5.59 12.98 11.42
N ASN A 194 6.12 14.17 11.16
CA ASN A 194 6.38 15.24 12.12
C ASN A 194 5.72 16.56 11.71
N GLY A 195 5.93 17.64 12.45
CA GLY A 195 5.32 18.96 12.19
C GLY A 195 5.62 19.55 10.82
N ASP A 196 6.73 19.16 10.17
CA ASP A 196 7.16 19.64 8.85
C ASP A 196 6.66 18.75 7.70
N SER A 197 6.04 17.60 8.00
CA SER A 197 5.68 16.55 7.02
C SER A 197 4.81 17.07 5.87
N GLY A 198 3.89 18.01 6.11
CA GLY A 198 3.03 18.54 5.05
C GLY A 198 3.79 19.30 3.95
N VAL A 199 4.87 19.99 4.27
CA VAL A 199 5.73 20.69 3.30
C VAL A 199 6.66 19.71 2.59
N VAL A 200 7.26 18.82 3.36
CA VAL A 200 8.21 17.81 2.86
C VAL A 200 7.52 16.80 1.95
N PHE A 201 6.28 16.41 2.24
CA PHE A 201 5.50 15.48 1.43
C PHE A 201 5.38 15.92 -0.03
N ASP A 202 5.00 17.17 -0.29
CA ASP A 202 4.85 17.69 -1.66
C ASP A 202 6.15 17.62 -2.47
N ASP A 203 7.30 17.76 -1.81
CA ASP A 203 8.62 17.69 -2.46
C ASP A 203 9.04 16.25 -2.79
N TYR A 204 8.64 15.25 -2.00
CA TYR A 204 9.17 13.89 -2.09
C TYR A 204 8.16 12.82 -2.50
N VAL A 205 6.87 13.10 -2.51
CA VAL A 205 5.82 12.10 -2.87
C VAL A 205 6.02 11.49 -4.24
N VAL A 206 6.42 12.29 -5.23
CA VAL A 206 6.68 11.81 -6.61
C VAL A 206 7.89 10.88 -6.65
N GLU A 207 8.94 11.20 -5.88
CA GLU A 207 10.16 10.40 -5.85
C GLU A 207 9.93 9.08 -5.09
N ALA A 208 9.25 9.12 -3.95
CA ALA A 208 8.84 7.93 -3.20
C ALA A 208 7.96 7.00 -4.05
N GLY A 209 6.95 7.53 -4.73
CA GLY A 209 6.10 6.74 -5.62
C GLY A 209 6.87 6.13 -6.81
N ARG A 210 7.86 6.85 -7.37
CA ARG A 210 8.74 6.31 -8.42
C ARG A 210 9.64 5.18 -7.92
N ALA A 211 10.15 5.29 -6.71
CA ALA A 211 11.01 4.27 -6.13
C ALA A 211 10.24 2.97 -5.89
N SER A 212 9.07 3.03 -5.25
CA SER A 212 8.18 1.87 -5.06
C SER A 212 7.73 1.25 -6.38
N ALA A 213 7.40 2.08 -7.39
CA ALA A 213 7.05 1.57 -8.72
C ALA A 213 8.21 0.83 -9.40
N LYS A 214 9.44 1.35 -9.31
CA LYS A 214 10.63 0.66 -9.83
C LYS A 214 10.92 -0.65 -9.12
N LEU A 215 10.76 -0.69 -7.81
CA LEU A 215 10.91 -1.91 -7.03
C LEU A 215 9.90 -2.97 -7.48
N LEU A 216 8.64 -2.58 -7.71
CA LEU A 216 7.61 -3.47 -8.25
C LEU A 216 7.95 -3.96 -9.66
N LEU A 217 8.42 -3.09 -10.56
CA LEU A 217 8.85 -3.51 -11.90
C LEU A 217 10.03 -4.50 -11.84
N SER A 218 10.98 -4.30 -10.92
CA SER A 218 12.08 -5.25 -10.69
C SER A 218 11.58 -6.61 -10.20
N TYR A 219 10.54 -6.63 -9.37
CA TYR A 219 9.88 -7.88 -8.98
C TYR A 219 9.25 -8.58 -10.19
N LEU A 220 8.52 -7.86 -11.04
CA LEU A 220 7.95 -8.43 -12.26
C LEU A 220 9.04 -8.97 -13.21
N ASP A 221 10.15 -8.26 -13.34
CA ASP A 221 11.32 -8.71 -14.10
C ASP A 221 11.86 -10.06 -13.61
N SER A 222 11.88 -10.26 -12.29
CA SER A 222 12.38 -11.49 -11.70
C SER A 222 11.45 -12.70 -11.91
N LYS A 223 10.18 -12.45 -12.31
CA LYS A 223 9.14 -13.47 -12.54
C LYS A 223 8.83 -13.70 -14.04
N ALA A 224 9.53 -13.02 -14.94
CA ALA A 224 9.33 -13.10 -16.40
C ALA A 224 9.94 -14.35 -17.05
#